data_07adcf1f9c61de3fb4b670a957dcf8a5
#
_entry.id   07adcf1f9c61de3fb4b670a957dcf8a5
#
_cell.length_a   1.000
_cell.length_b   1.000
_cell.length_c   1.000
_cell.angle_alpha   90.00
_cell.angle_beta   90.00
_cell.angle_gamma   90.00
#
_symmetry.space_group_name_H-M   'P 1'
#
loop_
_entity.id
_entity.type
_entity.pdbx_description
1 polymer ?
#
loop_
_entity_poly.entity_id
_entity_poly.type
_entity_poly.pdbx_seq_one_letter_code
_entity_poly.pdbx_strand_id
1 'polypeptide(L)'
;MCGIVLPSIQQQSSHGDTRILKVVVNGGVPIELGASDSANFSFSITAEDPSGIRSVDQIGLWSNNYGILVPSATSCQAVSRTTSVCTGTSSVSIPKHQIFDDMAGHWFVQATANANDGDKRTEDEAGKFSVLKMSRLTVFGGPTQTVARGQSISISGLLEKPDWRTQTMVGNPSQNVSLQFCANGCAKPVTVATVRSDSGGNLLATVRASSSGTYTWVYPGSFWASSVSSFPTPVTVGS
;
A
#
# COMPACT_ATOMS: atom_id res chain seq x y z
N MET A 1 -5.33 4.41 36.03
CA MET A 1 -5.37 5.25 34.81
C MET A 1 -3.95 5.29 34.25
N CYS A 2 -3.69 4.54 33.20
CA CYS A 2 -2.38 4.56 32.53
C CYS A 2 -2.45 5.71 31.51
N GLY A 3 -1.74 6.80 31.80
CA GLY A 3 -1.68 7.95 30.88
C GLY A 3 -0.89 7.56 29.65
N ILE A 4 -1.53 7.57 28.49
CA ILE A 4 -0.86 7.51 27.19
C ILE A 4 -0.15 8.84 27.04
N VAL A 5 1.17 8.83 27.19
CA VAL A 5 2.01 9.97 26.78
C VAL A 5 2.06 9.93 25.26
N LEU A 6 1.26 10.77 24.61
CA LEU A 6 1.39 11.01 23.18
C LEU A 6 2.79 11.56 22.94
N PRO A 7 3.56 11.05 21.95
CA PRO A 7 4.80 11.68 21.56
C PRO A 7 4.49 13.11 21.14
N SER A 8 5.10 14.09 21.83
CA SER A 8 5.04 15.49 21.39
C SER A 8 5.66 15.54 19.99
N ILE A 9 4.91 16.07 19.03
CA ILE A 9 5.45 16.44 17.71
C ILE A 9 6.57 17.44 18.00
N GLN A 10 7.81 16.96 17.94
CA GLN A 10 8.97 17.83 18.14
C GLN A 10 9.16 18.60 16.83
N GLN A 11 9.08 19.91 16.95
CA GLN A 11 9.30 20.84 15.88
C GLN A 11 10.66 20.56 15.21
N GLN A 12 10.71 20.57 13.88
CA GLN A 12 11.94 20.44 13.09
C GLN A 12 13.04 21.31 13.71
N SER A 13 14.12 20.70 14.17
CA SER A 13 15.25 21.38 14.78
C SER A 13 16.54 20.92 14.13
N SER A 14 17.45 21.86 13.85
CA SER A 14 18.80 21.57 13.37
C SER A 14 19.81 22.27 14.22
N HIS A 15 20.90 21.60 14.55
CA HIS A 15 22.12 22.16 15.12
C HIS A 15 23.27 21.61 14.30
N GLY A 16 24.04 22.49 13.64
CA GLY A 16 25.18 22.13 12.80
C GLY A 16 24.82 21.64 11.38
N ASP A 17 25.69 20.83 10.82
CA ASP A 17 25.69 20.41 9.40
C ASP A 17 25.01 19.08 9.14
N THR A 18 24.55 18.38 10.18
CA THR A 18 23.90 17.06 10.08
C THR A 18 22.66 17.10 9.18
N ARG A 19 22.55 16.13 8.28
CA ARG A 19 21.42 16.00 7.35
C ARG A 19 20.88 14.58 7.30
N ILE A 20 19.56 14.43 7.15
CA ILE A 20 18.91 13.19 6.75
C ILE A 20 18.73 13.24 5.24
N LEU A 21 19.35 12.32 4.51
CA LEU A 21 19.39 12.32 3.05
C LEU A 21 18.27 11.50 2.42
N LYS A 22 17.95 10.37 3.05
CA LYS A 22 17.00 9.40 2.48
C LYS A 22 16.41 8.52 3.57
N VAL A 23 15.12 8.27 3.46
CA VAL A 23 14.41 7.27 4.27
C VAL A 23 13.71 6.29 3.32
N VAL A 24 13.88 5.00 3.57
CA VAL A 24 13.19 3.93 2.83
C VAL A 24 12.52 3.00 3.84
N VAL A 25 11.24 2.78 3.70
CA VAL A 25 10.44 1.84 4.50
C VAL A 25 9.98 0.72 3.58
N ASN A 26 10.04 -0.53 4.04
CA ASN A 26 9.60 -1.72 3.33
C ASN A 26 10.16 -1.82 1.88
N GLY A 27 11.42 -1.48 1.70
CA GLY A 27 12.05 -1.48 0.36
C GLY A 27 11.46 -0.45 -0.63
N GLY A 28 10.66 0.50 -0.17
CA GLY A 28 9.99 1.50 -1.00
C GLY A 28 8.64 1.07 -1.57
N VAL A 29 8.15 -0.13 -1.19
CA VAL A 29 6.83 -0.61 -1.60
C VAL A 29 5.80 -0.42 -0.47
N PRO A 30 4.51 -0.21 -0.77
CA PRO A 30 3.47 -0.12 0.25
C PRO A 30 3.41 -1.38 1.14
N ILE A 31 3.01 -1.18 2.40
CA ILE A 31 2.64 -2.27 3.30
C ILE A 31 1.15 -2.53 3.06
N GLU A 32 0.83 -3.69 2.46
CA GLU A 32 -0.55 -4.05 2.14
C GLU A 32 -1.05 -5.07 3.15
N LEU A 33 -2.21 -4.80 3.77
CA LEU A 33 -2.79 -5.62 4.83
C LEU A 33 -4.21 -6.03 4.50
N GLY A 34 -4.47 -7.33 4.60
CA GLY A 34 -5.80 -7.93 4.57
C GLY A 34 -6.57 -7.68 5.87
N ALA A 35 -7.67 -8.39 6.04
CA ALA A 35 -8.60 -8.16 7.15
C ALA A 35 -8.03 -8.58 8.53
N SER A 36 -7.14 -9.57 8.55
CA SER A 36 -6.55 -10.11 9.79
C SER A 36 -5.04 -10.33 9.68
N ASP A 37 -4.37 -9.52 8.86
CA ASP A 37 -2.94 -9.68 8.60
C ASP A 37 -2.08 -9.02 9.68
N SER A 38 -0.84 -9.49 9.72
CA SER A 38 0.26 -8.84 10.41
C SER A 38 1.46 -8.79 9.47
N ALA A 39 2.21 -7.71 9.48
CA ALA A 39 3.42 -7.54 8.68
C ALA A 39 4.58 -7.09 9.54
N ASN A 40 5.76 -7.66 9.26
CA ASN A 40 7.04 -7.15 9.73
C ASN A 40 7.73 -6.47 8.54
N PHE A 41 8.31 -5.32 8.76
CA PHE A 41 8.99 -4.58 7.71
C PHE A 41 10.24 -3.90 8.26
N SER A 42 11.20 -3.65 7.38
CA SER A 42 12.43 -2.92 7.69
C SER A 42 12.32 -1.46 7.25
N PHE A 43 13.12 -0.63 7.87
CA PHE A 43 13.37 0.72 7.38
C PHE A 43 14.86 1.03 7.39
N SER A 44 15.28 1.96 6.54
CA SER A 44 16.63 2.49 6.50
C SER A 44 16.61 4.00 6.40
N ILE A 45 17.53 4.64 7.13
CA ILE A 45 17.73 6.08 7.15
C ILE A 45 19.18 6.35 6.81
N THR A 46 19.42 7.07 5.74
CA THR A 46 20.74 7.55 5.33
C THR A 46 20.93 8.96 5.86
N ALA A 47 21.95 9.18 6.63
CA ALA A 47 22.32 10.50 7.17
C ALA A 47 23.79 10.81 6.93
N GLU A 48 24.10 12.09 6.86
CA GLU A 48 25.48 12.57 6.67
C GLU A 48 25.82 13.71 7.63
N ASP A 49 27.11 13.78 7.94
CA ASP A 49 27.74 14.87 8.68
C ASP A 49 29.25 14.86 8.42
N PRO A 50 29.95 15.99 8.34
CA PRO A 50 31.41 16.04 8.14
C PRO A 50 32.21 15.26 9.18
N SER A 51 31.74 15.20 10.44
CA SER A 51 32.34 14.42 11.53
C SER A 51 31.95 12.94 11.51
N GLY A 52 30.99 12.54 10.68
CA GLY A 52 30.34 11.23 10.61
C GLY A 52 29.15 11.09 11.56
N ILE A 53 28.31 10.12 11.28
CA ILE A 53 27.06 9.85 12.04
C ILE A 53 27.34 8.85 13.16
N ARG A 54 26.97 9.22 14.39
CA ARG A 54 27.05 8.38 15.58
C ARG A 54 25.81 7.47 15.72
N SER A 55 24.60 8.03 15.57
CA SER A 55 23.34 7.30 15.69
C SER A 55 22.21 7.98 14.93
N VAL A 56 21.17 7.19 14.64
CA VAL A 56 19.84 7.73 14.30
C VAL A 56 18.87 7.13 15.30
N ASP A 57 18.17 7.97 16.03
CA ASP A 57 17.26 7.58 17.10
C ASP A 57 15.97 8.43 17.09
N GLN A 58 15.16 8.35 18.15
CA GLN A 58 13.86 9.03 18.25
C GLN A 58 12.97 8.76 17.02
N ILE A 59 12.99 7.51 16.54
CA ILE A 59 12.23 7.11 15.37
C ILE A 59 10.76 7.04 15.75
N GLY A 60 9.93 7.77 15.01
CA GLY A 60 8.47 7.69 15.05
C GLY A 60 7.90 7.27 13.70
N LEU A 61 7.02 6.29 13.69
CA LEU A 61 6.23 5.92 12.52
C LEU A 61 4.78 6.30 12.80
N TRP A 62 4.25 7.31 12.12
CA TRP A 62 2.98 7.92 12.48
C TRP A 62 2.12 8.28 11.27
N SER A 63 0.81 8.40 11.48
CA SER A 63 -0.16 8.88 10.49
C SER A 63 -0.98 10.06 11.02
N ASN A 64 -1.55 10.85 10.13
CA ASN A 64 -2.38 12.02 10.48
C ASN A 64 -3.63 11.66 11.31
N ASN A 65 -4.06 10.40 11.29
CA ASN A 65 -5.21 9.89 12.04
C ASN A 65 -4.79 9.14 13.31
N TYR A 66 -3.75 9.65 14.00
CA TYR A 66 -3.25 9.13 15.27
C TYR A 66 -2.69 7.70 15.21
N GLY A 67 -2.42 7.17 14.02
CA GLY A 67 -1.70 5.89 13.89
C GLY A 67 -0.27 6.04 14.37
N ILE A 68 0.19 5.12 15.23
CA ILE A 68 1.56 5.06 15.73
C ILE A 68 2.02 3.60 15.69
N LEU A 69 3.18 3.35 15.06
CA LEU A 69 3.86 2.06 15.10
C LEU A 69 5.19 2.23 15.82
N VAL A 70 5.52 1.25 16.64
CA VAL A 70 6.75 1.27 17.44
C VAL A 70 7.88 0.61 16.67
N PRO A 71 8.95 1.35 16.30
CA PRO A 71 10.12 0.79 15.65
C PRO A 71 11.09 0.17 16.66
N SER A 72 11.95 -0.72 16.18
CA SER A 72 13.15 -1.13 16.92
C SER A 72 14.16 0.01 17.03
N ALA A 73 15.15 -0.15 17.92
CA ALA A 73 16.36 0.65 17.83
C ALA A 73 17.06 0.42 16.48
N THR A 74 17.80 1.41 16.01
CA THR A 74 18.57 1.30 14.76
C THR A 74 19.99 0.76 15.03
N SER A 75 20.54 0.13 13.99
CA SER A 75 21.96 -0.18 13.85
C SER A 75 22.52 0.60 12.68
N CYS A 76 23.55 1.41 12.91
CA CYS A 76 24.17 2.26 11.90
C CYS A 76 25.45 1.63 11.35
N GLN A 77 25.59 1.64 10.03
CA GLN A 77 26.80 1.23 9.32
C GLN A 77 27.33 2.41 8.50
N ALA A 78 28.58 2.78 8.72
CA ALA A 78 29.25 3.79 7.91
C ALA A 78 29.44 3.27 6.48
N VAL A 79 28.98 4.02 5.50
CA VAL A 79 29.23 3.78 4.07
C VAL A 79 30.32 4.68 3.51
N SER A 80 30.62 5.77 4.21
CA SER A 80 31.79 6.64 4.00
C SER A 80 32.21 7.25 5.34
N ARG A 81 33.23 8.12 5.29
CA ARG A 81 33.67 8.85 6.50
C ARG A 81 32.58 9.79 7.04
N THR A 82 31.74 10.32 6.17
CA THR A 82 30.70 11.32 6.49
C THR A 82 29.29 10.76 6.50
N THR A 83 29.05 9.60 5.89
CA THR A 83 27.69 9.07 5.65
C THR A 83 27.52 7.71 6.28
N SER A 84 26.39 7.51 6.97
CA SER A 84 25.97 6.21 7.50
C SER A 84 24.56 5.85 7.04
N VAL A 85 24.32 4.54 6.93
CA VAL A 85 22.99 3.95 6.76
C VAL A 85 22.59 3.27 8.06
N CYS A 86 21.52 3.73 8.67
CA CYS A 86 20.99 3.21 9.91
C CYS A 86 19.72 2.42 9.62
N THR A 87 19.67 1.15 10.01
CA THR A 87 18.55 0.24 9.73
C THR A 87 17.84 -0.18 11.00
N GLY A 88 16.54 -0.39 10.90
CA GLY A 88 15.72 -0.92 11.97
C GLY A 88 14.51 -1.67 11.39
N THR A 89 13.68 -2.20 12.27
CA THR A 89 12.46 -2.94 11.93
C THR A 89 11.27 -2.41 12.70
N SER A 90 10.08 -2.67 12.16
CA SER A 90 8.82 -2.43 12.86
C SER A 90 7.81 -3.50 12.43
N SER A 91 6.68 -3.54 13.11
CA SER A 91 5.60 -4.46 12.81
C SER A 91 4.25 -3.76 12.95
N VAL A 92 3.28 -4.27 12.22
CA VAL A 92 1.87 -3.86 12.31
C VAL A 92 1.00 -5.11 12.34
N SER A 93 -0.04 -5.11 13.16
CA SER A 93 -0.94 -6.26 13.33
C SER A 93 -2.38 -5.80 13.45
N ILE A 94 -3.21 -6.22 12.49
CA ILE A 94 -4.66 -5.98 12.53
C ILE A 94 -5.31 -6.77 13.68
N PRO A 95 -4.98 -8.06 13.92
CA PRO A 95 -5.53 -8.81 15.06
C PRO A 95 -5.26 -8.18 16.43
N LYS A 96 -4.18 -7.40 16.56
CA LYS A 96 -3.85 -6.69 17.79
C LYS A 96 -4.47 -5.29 17.88
N HIS A 97 -5.30 -4.90 16.92
CA HIS A 97 -5.92 -3.57 16.82
C HIS A 97 -4.91 -2.41 16.92
N GLN A 98 -3.74 -2.57 16.31
CA GLN A 98 -2.71 -1.53 16.31
C GLN A 98 -3.05 -0.38 15.36
N ILE A 99 -3.80 -0.66 14.31
CA ILE A 99 -4.30 0.34 13.36
C ILE A 99 -5.76 0.06 13.00
N PHE A 100 -6.45 1.08 12.50
CA PHE A 100 -7.85 1.07 12.10
C PHE A 100 -8.03 1.61 10.68
N ASP A 101 -9.24 1.54 10.16
CA ASP A 101 -9.59 1.84 8.77
C ASP A 101 -9.19 3.24 8.30
N ASP A 102 -9.30 4.23 9.16
CA ASP A 102 -8.96 5.63 8.90
C ASP A 102 -7.46 5.91 8.90
N MET A 103 -6.65 4.96 9.36
CA MET A 103 -5.19 5.03 9.34
C MET A 103 -4.58 4.47 8.04
N ALA A 104 -5.41 3.92 7.13
CA ALA A 104 -4.94 3.55 5.79
C ALA A 104 -4.50 4.77 4.99
N GLY A 105 -3.48 4.63 4.15
CA GLY A 105 -2.93 5.69 3.32
C GLY A 105 -1.52 6.09 3.70
N HIS A 106 -1.23 7.38 3.75
CA HIS A 106 0.11 7.87 4.02
C HIS A 106 0.48 7.83 5.50
N TRP A 107 1.73 7.42 5.72
CA TRP A 107 2.43 7.41 6.99
C TRP A 107 3.75 8.15 6.85
N PHE A 108 4.24 8.67 7.96
CA PHE A 108 5.45 9.48 8.03
C PHE A 108 6.48 8.83 8.94
N VAL A 109 7.73 9.16 8.70
CA VAL A 109 8.86 8.75 9.55
C VAL A 109 9.44 10.00 10.19
N GLN A 110 9.38 10.07 11.52
CA GLN A 110 10.17 10.99 12.32
C GLN A 110 11.51 10.36 12.62
N ALA A 111 12.58 11.14 12.63
CA ALA A 111 13.89 10.66 13.01
C ALA A 111 14.81 11.79 13.51
N THR A 112 15.74 11.44 14.40
CA THR A 112 16.84 12.32 14.82
C THR A 112 18.17 11.67 14.45
N ALA A 113 18.93 12.32 13.56
CA ALA A 113 20.32 11.96 13.27
C ALA A 113 21.26 12.72 14.21
N ASN A 114 22.21 12.04 14.83
CA ASN A 114 23.21 12.59 15.72
C ASN A 114 24.61 12.33 15.16
N ALA A 115 25.42 13.41 15.05
CA ALA A 115 26.78 13.36 14.59
C ALA A 115 27.80 13.09 15.71
N ASN A 116 29.06 12.84 15.33
CA ASN A 116 30.14 12.55 16.28
C ASN A 116 30.60 13.79 17.06
N ASP A 117 30.50 14.98 16.49
CA ASP A 117 30.84 16.27 17.10
C ASP A 117 29.73 16.87 17.98
N GLY A 118 28.57 16.24 18.02
CA GLY A 118 27.40 16.67 18.81
C GLY A 118 26.33 17.38 18.02
N ASP A 119 26.56 17.63 16.75
CA ASP A 119 25.53 18.14 15.83
C ASP A 119 24.38 17.16 15.68
N LYS A 120 23.20 17.69 15.41
CA LYS A 120 22.00 16.86 15.25
C LYS A 120 20.95 17.48 14.33
N ARG A 121 20.19 16.62 13.69
CA ARG A 121 19.04 16.97 12.85
C ARG A 121 17.84 16.13 13.25
N THR A 122 16.74 16.78 13.64
CA THR A 122 15.42 16.17 13.85
C THR A 122 14.47 16.58 12.75
N GLU A 123 13.80 15.62 12.14
CA GLU A 123 12.76 15.84 11.13
C GLU A 123 11.53 14.99 11.47
N ASP A 124 10.37 15.64 11.56
CA ASP A 124 9.10 14.96 11.86
C ASP A 124 8.57 14.19 10.65
N GLU A 125 8.88 14.66 9.44
CA GLU A 125 8.55 14.03 8.17
C GLU A 125 9.83 13.72 7.36
N ALA A 126 10.80 13.08 7.98
CA ALA A 126 12.05 12.66 7.33
C ALA A 126 11.79 11.71 6.13
N GLY A 127 10.68 10.99 6.14
CA GLY A 127 10.27 10.10 5.06
C GLY A 127 8.77 9.82 5.06
N LYS A 128 8.30 9.25 3.93
CA LYS A 128 6.90 8.84 3.74
C LYS A 128 6.83 7.40 3.25
N PHE A 129 5.79 6.68 3.69
CA PHE A 129 5.43 5.36 3.20
C PHE A 129 3.91 5.20 3.20
N SER A 130 3.41 4.07 2.71
CA SER A 130 1.97 3.81 2.69
C SER A 130 1.64 2.49 3.37
N VAL A 131 0.55 2.51 4.15
CA VAL A 131 -0.11 1.31 4.67
C VAL A 131 -1.47 1.23 4.01
N LEU A 132 -1.69 0.22 3.18
CA LEU A 132 -2.86 0.10 2.32
C LEU A 132 -3.71 -1.11 2.71
N LYS A 133 -5.01 -0.97 2.50
CA LYS A 133 -5.95 -2.09 2.53
C LYS A 133 -5.73 -2.97 1.32
N MET A 134 -5.44 -4.25 1.51
CA MET A 134 -5.26 -5.22 0.43
C MET A 134 -6.59 -5.48 -0.27
N SER A 135 -6.76 -5.01 -1.49
CA SER A 135 -7.96 -5.23 -2.28
C SER A 135 -8.07 -6.68 -2.74
N ARG A 136 -9.30 -7.17 -2.85
CA ARG A 136 -9.62 -8.47 -3.46
C ARG A 136 -10.63 -8.28 -4.59
N LEU A 137 -10.40 -8.95 -5.71
CA LEU A 137 -11.25 -8.86 -6.89
C LEU A 137 -11.57 -10.26 -7.41
N THR A 138 -12.81 -10.67 -7.23
CA THR A 138 -13.31 -12.01 -7.57
C THR A 138 -14.25 -11.91 -8.77
N VAL A 139 -14.15 -12.84 -9.72
CA VAL A 139 -15.12 -13.04 -10.80
C VAL A 139 -16.05 -14.17 -10.39
N PHE A 140 -17.36 -13.98 -10.53
CA PHE A 140 -18.34 -15.02 -10.22
C PHE A 140 -19.42 -15.19 -11.30
N GLY A 141 -19.29 -14.52 -12.44
CA GLY A 141 -20.20 -14.66 -13.57
C GLY A 141 -19.53 -14.34 -14.90
N GLY A 142 -19.86 -15.16 -15.88
CA GLY A 142 -19.42 -15.07 -17.27
C GLY A 142 -19.98 -16.25 -18.05
N PRO A 143 -19.89 -16.26 -19.40
CA PRO A 143 -20.35 -17.38 -20.22
C PRO A 143 -19.59 -18.65 -19.88
N THR A 144 -20.32 -19.74 -19.64
CA THR A 144 -19.76 -21.09 -19.41
C THR A 144 -19.78 -21.96 -20.68
N GLN A 145 -20.40 -21.45 -21.75
CA GLN A 145 -20.54 -22.13 -23.04
C GLN A 145 -20.01 -21.24 -24.16
N THR A 146 -19.81 -21.84 -25.35
CA THR A 146 -19.48 -21.10 -26.56
C THR A 146 -20.61 -20.12 -26.90
N VAL A 147 -20.28 -18.86 -27.14
CA VAL A 147 -21.22 -17.81 -27.52
C VAL A 147 -21.13 -17.50 -28.99
N ALA A 148 -22.21 -17.02 -29.59
CA ALA A 148 -22.17 -16.57 -30.99
C ALA A 148 -21.38 -15.27 -31.14
N ARG A 149 -20.72 -15.08 -32.29
CA ARG A 149 -20.02 -13.82 -32.60
C ARG A 149 -21.00 -12.64 -32.55
N GLY A 150 -20.61 -11.59 -31.84
CA GLY A 150 -21.44 -10.40 -31.64
C GLY A 150 -22.51 -10.52 -30.56
N GLN A 151 -22.67 -11.69 -29.95
CA GLN A 151 -23.59 -11.87 -28.83
C GLN A 151 -23.21 -10.97 -27.66
N SER A 152 -24.20 -10.39 -27.00
CA SER A 152 -24.01 -9.68 -25.73
C SER A 152 -23.80 -10.68 -24.62
N ILE A 153 -22.72 -10.50 -23.87
CA ILE A 153 -22.35 -11.29 -22.70
C ILE A 153 -22.19 -10.40 -21.48
N SER A 154 -22.53 -10.91 -20.33
CA SER A 154 -22.32 -10.20 -19.05
C SER A 154 -21.18 -10.86 -18.27
N ILE A 155 -20.26 -10.05 -17.76
CA ILE A 155 -19.19 -10.45 -16.86
C ILE A 155 -19.45 -9.77 -15.53
N SER A 156 -19.57 -10.56 -14.46
CA SER A 156 -19.79 -10.04 -13.10
C SER A 156 -18.60 -10.33 -12.20
N GLY A 157 -18.41 -9.49 -11.19
CA GLY A 157 -17.35 -9.61 -10.21
C GLY A 157 -17.71 -8.91 -8.91
N LEU A 158 -16.83 -9.03 -7.94
CA LEU A 158 -16.92 -8.42 -6.62
C LEU A 158 -15.57 -7.81 -6.27
N LEU A 159 -15.56 -6.51 -6.05
CA LEU A 159 -14.43 -5.78 -5.49
C LEU A 159 -14.62 -5.63 -3.98
N GLU A 160 -13.67 -6.09 -3.20
CA GLU A 160 -13.69 -6.04 -1.75
C GLU A 160 -12.43 -5.34 -1.21
N LYS A 161 -12.57 -4.83 0.00
CA LYS A 161 -11.48 -4.30 0.84
C LYS A 161 -11.62 -4.84 2.26
N PRO A 162 -10.56 -4.91 3.05
CA PRO A 162 -10.66 -5.22 4.46
C PRO A 162 -11.33 -4.08 5.24
N ASP A 163 -12.15 -4.46 6.20
CA ASP A 163 -12.53 -3.66 7.36
C ASP A 163 -11.64 -4.13 8.53
N TRP A 164 -10.71 -3.28 8.94
CA TRP A 164 -9.73 -3.63 9.97
C TRP A 164 -10.32 -3.63 11.38
N ARG A 165 -11.46 -2.96 11.57
CA ARG A 165 -12.18 -2.96 12.85
C ARG A 165 -12.89 -4.28 13.10
N THR A 166 -13.61 -4.78 12.09
CA THR A 166 -14.35 -6.05 12.18
C THR A 166 -13.52 -7.26 11.76
N GLN A 167 -12.34 -7.05 11.20
CA GLN A 167 -11.43 -8.08 10.69
C GLN A 167 -12.08 -8.96 9.62
N THR A 168 -12.90 -8.37 8.76
CA THR A 168 -13.62 -9.04 7.68
C THR A 168 -13.37 -8.34 6.34
N MET A 169 -13.58 -9.09 5.24
CA MET A 169 -13.65 -8.48 3.92
C MET A 169 -15.05 -7.92 3.69
N VAL A 170 -15.13 -6.70 3.18
CA VAL A 170 -16.39 -6.02 2.86
C VAL A 170 -16.35 -5.47 1.44
N GLY A 171 -17.50 -5.28 0.82
CA GLY A 171 -17.57 -4.66 -0.51
C GLY A 171 -16.87 -3.29 -0.52
N ASN A 172 -16.17 -2.99 -1.61
CA ASN A 172 -15.54 -1.69 -1.83
C ASN A 172 -16.39 -0.87 -2.81
N PRO A 173 -17.32 -0.02 -2.32
CA PRO A 173 -18.27 0.67 -3.16
C PRO A 173 -17.65 1.87 -3.89
N SER A 174 -18.36 2.28 -4.96
CA SER A 174 -18.10 3.53 -5.66
C SER A 174 -16.71 3.65 -6.29
N GLN A 175 -16.07 2.51 -6.60
CA GLN A 175 -14.76 2.47 -7.25
C GLN A 175 -14.90 2.27 -8.77
N ASN A 176 -14.10 2.97 -9.55
CA ASN A 176 -14.00 2.71 -10.98
C ASN A 176 -13.13 1.48 -11.23
N VAL A 177 -13.71 0.48 -11.91
CA VAL A 177 -13.05 -0.79 -12.24
C VAL A 177 -13.16 -1.03 -13.73
N SER A 178 -12.06 -1.36 -14.38
CA SER A 178 -12.02 -1.61 -15.82
C SER A 178 -12.15 -3.10 -16.10
N LEU A 179 -13.00 -3.45 -17.07
CA LEU A 179 -12.98 -4.77 -17.70
C LEU A 179 -12.07 -4.70 -18.92
N GLN A 180 -11.03 -5.51 -18.90
CA GLN A 180 -10.07 -5.64 -20.00
C GLN A 180 -10.30 -6.95 -20.74
N PHE A 181 -10.11 -6.91 -22.07
CA PHE A 181 -10.18 -8.07 -22.96
C PHE A 181 -8.83 -8.29 -23.63
N CYS A 182 -8.41 -9.55 -23.66
CA CYS A 182 -7.26 -10.02 -24.42
C CYS A 182 -7.72 -11.16 -25.35
N ALA A 183 -7.75 -10.90 -26.66
CA ALA A 183 -8.00 -11.95 -27.65
C ALA A 183 -6.88 -13.01 -27.61
N ASN A 184 -7.16 -14.24 -28.04
CA ASN A 184 -6.14 -15.28 -28.10
C ASN A 184 -4.92 -14.80 -28.91
N GLY A 185 -3.73 -14.87 -28.27
CA GLY A 185 -2.49 -14.40 -28.85
C GLY A 185 -2.26 -12.88 -28.79
N CYS A 186 -3.10 -12.12 -28.04
CA CYS A 186 -2.89 -10.68 -27.89
C CYS A 186 -1.58 -10.37 -27.12
N ALA A 187 -0.88 -9.33 -27.52
CA ALA A 187 0.32 -8.84 -26.83
C ALA A 187 -0.04 -7.93 -25.64
N LYS A 188 -1.21 -7.29 -25.66
CA LYS A 188 -1.66 -6.35 -24.63
C LYS A 188 -3.19 -6.32 -24.52
N PRO A 189 -3.76 -6.43 -23.31
CA PRO A 189 -5.20 -6.28 -23.08
C PRO A 189 -5.71 -4.87 -23.44
N VAL A 190 -6.95 -4.78 -23.86
CA VAL A 190 -7.65 -3.52 -24.12
C VAL A 190 -8.83 -3.35 -23.17
N THR A 191 -9.05 -2.16 -22.66
CA THR A 191 -10.24 -1.86 -21.84
C THR A 191 -11.48 -1.85 -22.73
N VAL A 192 -12.47 -2.70 -22.42
CA VAL A 192 -13.73 -2.83 -23.15
C VAL A 192 -14.92 -2.24 -22.40
N ALA A 193 -14.80 -2.07 -21.09
CA ALA A 193 -15.77 -1.37 -20.25
C ALA A 193 -15.09 -0.81 -19.00
N THR A 194 -15.67 0.24 -18.44
CA THR A 194 -15.36 0.73 -17.09
C THR A 194 -16.68 0.88 -16.36
N VAL A 195 -16.78 0.27 -15.19
CA VAL A 195 -17.97 0.30 -14.35
C VAL A 195 -17.63 0.83 -12.96
N ARG A 196 -18.64 1.34 -12.29
CA ARG A 196 -18.53 1.74 -10.88
C ARG A 196 -19.11 0.65 -10.00
N SER A 197 -18.37 0.19 -9.00
CA SER A 197 -18.86 -0.80 -8.05
C SER A 197 -20.07 -0.26 -7.28
N ASP A 198 -21.09 -1.12 -7.07
CA ASP A 198 -22.29 -0.78 -6.31
C ASP A 198 -22.02 -0.69 -4.78
N SER A 199 -23.06 -0.51 -3.98
CA SER A 199 -22.97 -0.40 -2.52
C SER A 199 -22.40 -1.66 -1.85
N GLY A 200 -22.53 -2.82 -2.49
CA GLY A 200 -21.96 -4.10 -2.03
C GLY A 200 -20.60 -4.44 -2.66
N GLY A 201 -20.06 -3.57 -3.51
CA GLY A 201 -18.82 -3.82 -4.25
C GLY A 201 -19.02 -4.63 -5.54
N ASN A 202 -20.27 -4.94 -5.94
CA ASN A 202 -20.54 -5.74 -7.12
C ASN A 202 -20.21 -4.96 -8.41
N LEU A 203 -19.74 -5.71 -9.40
CA LEU A 203 -19.39 -5.24 -10.73
C LEU A 203 -20.21 -6.01 -11.76
N LEU A 204 -20.76 -5.30 -12.73
CA LEU A 204 -21.46 -5.90 -13.86
C LEU A 204 -21.15 -5.11 -15.13
N ALA A 205 -20.57 -5.77 -16.12
CA ALA A 205 -20.39 -5.21 -17.45
C ALA A 205 -21.03 -6.11 -18.50
N THR A 206 -21.73 -5.49 -19.46
CA THR A 206 -22.25 -6.17 -20.65
C THR A 206 -21.45 -5.71 -21.86
N VAL A 207 -20.86 -6.67 -22.58
CA VAL A 207 -19.99 -6.43 -23.73
C VAL A 207 -20.39 -7.34 -24.89
N ARG A 208 -19.99 -6.99 -26.13
CA ARG A 208 -20.18 -7.86 -27.31
C ARG A 208 -18.98 -8.77 -27.50
N ALA A 209 -19.22 -10.08 -27.58
CA ALA A 209 -18.19 -11.09 -27.81
C ALA A 209 -17.79 -11.12 -29.30
N SER A 210 -16.69 -10.48 -29.68
CA SER A 210 -16.22 -10.40 -31.06
C SER A 210 -15.27 -11.52 -31.46
N SER A 211 -14.53 -12.06 -30.51
CA SER A 211 -13.55 -13.16 -30.69
C SER A 211 -13.31 -13.90 -29.38
N SER A 212 -12.76 -15.11 -29.48
CA SER A 212 -12.31 -15.86 -28.30
C SER A 212 -11.14 -15.19 -27.60
N GLY A 213 -11.11 -15.27 -26.28
CA GLY A 213 -10.09 -14.62 -25.48
C GLY A 213 -10.42 -14.64 -23.99
N THR A 214 -9.80 -13.77 -23.21
CA THR A 214 -10.00 -13.68 -21.77
C THR A 214 -10.42 -12.27 -21.35
N TYR A 215 -11.32 -12.21 -20.39
CA TYR A 215 -11.72 -10.98 -19.72
C TYR A 215 -11.12 -10.94 -18.31
N THR A 216 -10.62 -9.77 -17.92
CA THR A 216 -10.00 -9.54 -16.60
C THR A 216 -10.51 -8.22 -16.04
N TRP A 217 -11.03 -8.25 -14.83
CA TRP A 217 -11.30 -7.02 -14.09
C TRP A 217 -10.02 -6.44 -13.53
N VAL A 218 -9.83 -5.13 -13.61
CA VAL A 218 -8.65 -4.41 -13.10
C VAL A 218 -9.11 -3.21 -12.28
N TYR A 219 -8.76 -3.22 -11.00
CA TYR A 219 -8.89 -2.08 -10.11
C TYR A 219 -7.52 -1.41 -9.93
N PRO A 220 -7.36 -0.13 -10.25
CA PRO A 220 -6.07 0.55 -10.20
C PRO A 220 -5.60 0.87 -8.78
N GLY A 221 -6.43 0.61 -7.77
CA GLY A 221 -6.19 1.04 -6.40
C GLY A 221 -6.71 2.44 -6.12
N SER A 222 -6.50 2.88 -4.89
CA SER A 222 -6.83 4.21 -4.40
C SER A 222 -5.79 4.69 -3.39
N PHE A 223 -5.99 5.87 -2.82
CA PHE A 223 -5.16 6.37 -1.73
C PHE A 223 -5.12 5.42 -0.51
N TRP A 224 -6.18 4.63 -0.28
CA TRP A 224 -6.32 3.76 0.90
C TRP A 224 -6.25 2.27 0.61
N ALA A 225 -6.32 1.86 -0.65
CA ALA A 225 -6.43 0.46 -1.03
C ALA A 225 -5.53 0.12 -2.22
N SER A 226 -4.94 -1.07 -2.19
CA SER A 226 -4.02 -1.53 -3.22
C SER A 226 -4.72 -1.80 -4.55
N SER A 227 -3.96 -1.76 -5.64
CA SER A 227 -4.41 -2.22 -6.94
C SER A 227 -4.57 -3.74 -6.95
N VAL A 228 -5.50 -4.24 -7.77
CA VAL A 228 -5.71 -5.68 -7.93
C VAL A 228 -6.30 -6.01 -9.29
N SER A 229 -5.93 -7.16 -9.84
CA SER A 229 -6.57 -7.76 -11.02
C SER A 229 -7.23 -9.09 -10.65
N SER A 230 -8.37 -9.37 -11.26
CA SER A 230 -9.04 -10.65 -11.10
C SER A 230 -8.28 -11.77 -11.85
N PHE A 231 -8.62 -13.01 -11.56
CA PHE A 231 -8.28 -14.10 -12.47
C PHE A 231 -8.95 -13.87 -13.84
N PRO A 232 -8.29 -14.29 -14.94
CA PRO A 232 -8.86 -14.19 -16.27
C PRO A 232 -10.09 -15.10 -16.44
N THR A 233 -11.15 -14.58 -17.06
CA THR A 233 -12.35 -15.35 -17.43
C THR A 233 -12.30 -15.67 -18.91
N PRO A 234 -12.11 -16.93 -19.31
CA PRO A 234 -12.07 -17.33 -20.71
C PRO A 234 -13.47 -17.25 -21.34
N VAL A 235 -13.53 -16.79 -22.59
CA VAL A 235 -14.75 -16.78 -23.41
C VAL A 235 -14.42 -17.35 -24.78
N THR A 236 -15.18 -18.39 -25.18
CA THR A 236 -15.08 -18.99 -26.51
C THR A 236 -16.19 -18.45 -27.41
N VAL A 237 -15.82 -17.96 -28.60
CA VAL A 237 -16.74 -17.46 -29.62
C VAL A 237 -16.77 -18.46 -30.76
N GLY A 238 -17.96 -18.94 -31.08
CA GLY A 238 -18.21 -19.79 -32.25
C GLY A 238 -18.17 -19.01 -33.58
N SER A 239 -17.91 -19.72 -34.63
CA SER A 239 -17.95 -19.21 -36.01
C SER A 239 -19.38 -18.90 -36.46
#